data_48e2a595f9730ec99c7fa83dfa19ca80
#
_entry.id   48e2a595f9730ec99c7fa83dfa19ca80
#
_cell.length_a   1.000
_cell.length_b   1.000
_cell.length_c   1.000
_cell.angle_alpha   90.00
_cell.angle_beta   90.00
_cell.angle_gamma   90.00
#
_symmetry.space_group_name_H-M   'P 1'
#
loop_
_entity.id
_entity.type
_entity.pdbx_description
1 polymer ?
#
loop_
_entity_poly.entity_id
_entity_poly.type
_entity_poly.pdbx_seq_one_letter_code
_entity_poly.pdbx_strand_id
1 'polypeptide(L)'
;MKITLIKPNIGRLGHSLYIDEGRMEPLQLGVLAGMIPDDFDVALFDDRMEEISYDDPTDLVAITVETYTARRAYEIGKEYQKRGIPVVMGGMHATLLPDEVAEHTDTLYIGDAEFEWQNLLADFKNGKMKKLYKTTAGVPQPGTFTRR
;
A
#
# COMPACT_ATOMS: atom_id res chain seq x y z
N MET A 1 -6.78 -1.61 -17.54
CA MET A 1 -5.70 -1.94 -16.57
C MET A 1 -6.35 -2.17 -15.22
N LYS A 2 -5.82 -3.09 -14.43
CA LYS A 2 -6.38 -3.40 -13.10
C LYS A 2 -5.38 -3.08 -12.01
N ILE A 3 -5.85 -2.43 -10.96
CA ILE A 3 -5.07 -2.09 -9.77
C ILE A 3 -5.62 -2.90 -8.59
N THR A 4 -4.75 -3.56 -7.86
CA THR A 4 -5.10 -4.26 -6.64
C THR A 4 -4.57 -3.50 -5.42
N LEU A 5 -5.46 -3.10 -4.54
CA LEU A 5 -5.16 -2.45 -3.26
C LEU A 5 -5.19 -3.51 -2.15
N ILE A 6 -4.19 -3.54 -1.29
CA ILE A 6 -4.08 -4.57 -0.26
C ILE A 6 -3.86 -3.97 1.12
N LYS A 7 -4.69 -4.40 2.08
CA LYS A 7 -4.49 -4.23 3.52
C LYS A 7 -3.92 -5.52 4.09
N PRO A 8 -2.62 -5.58 4.44
CA PRO A 8 -2.03 -6.76 5.05
C PRO A 8 -2.56 -7.01 6.46
N ASN A 9 -2.57 -8.27 6.89
CA ASN A 9 -2.76 -8.65 8.28
C ASN A 9 -1.43 -8.56 9.08
N ILE A 10 -1.48 -8.82 10.37
CA ILE A 10 -0.29 -8.83 11.26
C ILE A 10 0.59 -10.09 11.08
N GLY A 11 0.23 -10.97 10.16
CA GLY A 11 0.83 -12.28 9.98
C GLY A 11 -0.07 -13.37 10.59
N ARG A 12 -0.07 -14.52 9.94
CA ARG A 12 -0.83 -15.69 10.40
C ARG A 12 0.02 -16.48 11.39
N LEU A 13 -0.47 -16.65 12.60
CA LEU A 13 0.08 -17.61 13.55
C LEU A 13 -0.62 -18.95 13.29
N GLY A 14 0.04 -19.83 12.51
CA GLY A 14 -0.52 -21.11 12.11
C GLY A 14 -1.54 -21.00 10.97
N HIS A 15 -2.54 -21.88 10.93
CA HIS A 15 -3.52 -21.97 9.85
C HIS A 15 -4.80 -21.17 10.07
N SER A 16 -4.91 -20.41 11.15
CA SER A 16 -6.07 -19.58 11.44
C SER A 16 -5.87 -18.13 11.01
N LEU A 17 -6.90 -17.54 10.44
CA LEU A 17 -6.99 -16.08 10.29
C LEU A 17 -6.98 -15.49 11.70
N TYR A 18 -5.98 -14.66 11.99
CA TYR A 18 -6.02 -13.87 13.22
C TYR A 18 -7.02 -12.75 13.01
N ILE A 19 -8.15 -12.90 13.65
CA ILE A 19 -9.22 -11.90 13.66
C ILE A 19 -8.98 -11.01 14.86
N ASP A 20 -8.37 -9.86 14.65
CA ASP A 20 -8.21 -8.85 15.70
C ASP A 20 -9.57 -8.20 16.02
N GLU A 21 -9.80 -7.95 17.31
CA GLU A 21 -11.05 -7.36 17.80
C GLU A 21 -11.21 -5.87 17.42
N GLY A 22 -10.14 -5.19 17.03
CA GLY A 22 -10.12 -3.78 16.66
C GLY A 22 -10.29 -3.51 15.16
N ARG A 23 -11.23 -4.16 14.48
CA ARG A 23 -11.41 -4.01 13.04
C ARG A 23 -12.01 -2.68 12.65
N MET A 24 -11.20 -1.85 12.04
CA MET A 24 -11.66 -0.73 11.23
C MET A 24 -11.51 -1.13 9.76
N GLU A 25 -12.49 -0.76 8.94
CA GLU A 25 -12.37 -0.83 7.50
C GLU A 25 -11.11 -0.07 7.07
N PRO A 26 -10.41 -0.53 5.99
CA PRO A 26 -9.22 0.15 5.49
C PRO A 26 -9.59 1.44 4.74
N LEU A 27 -10.09 2.45 5.46
CA LEU A 27 -10.60 3.70 4.90
C LEU A 27 -9.60 4.38 3.98
N GLN A 28 -8.31 4.35 4.31
CA GLN A 28 -7.25 4.89 3.47
C GLN A 28 -7.21 4.24 2.08
N LEU A 29 -7.45 2.93 2.00
CA LEU A 29 -7.53 2.24 0.70
C LEU A 29 -8.85 2.54 -0.02
N GLY A 30 -9.94 2.71 0.72
CA GLY A 30 -11.22 3.16 0.18
C GLY A 30 -11.13 4.54 -0.46
N VAL A 31 -10.42 5.47 0.19
CA VAL A 31 -10.15 6.81 -0.36
C VAL A 31 -9.33 6.70 -1.65
N LEU A 32 -8.24 5.93 -1.65
CA LEU A 32 -7.42 5.74 -2.85
C LEU A 32 -8.20 5.07 -3.98
N ALA A 33 -9.04 4.07 -3.66
CA ALA A 33 -9.90 3.42 -4.64
C ALA A 33 -10.86 4.42 -5.30
N GLY A 34 -11.48 5.30 -4.50
CA GLY A 34 -12.36 6.35 -5.02
C GLY A 34 -11.68 7.44 -5.86
N MET A 35 -10.35 7.51 -5.80
CA MET A 35 -9.54 8.45 -6.59
C MET A 35 -8.93 7.81 -7.86
N ILE A 36 -9.11 6.51 -8.06
CA ILE A 36 -8.64 5.82 -9.27
C ILE A 36 -9.54 6.20 -10.44
N PRO A 37 -8.97 6.61 -11.59
CA PRO A 37 -9.76 6.93 -12.78
C PRO A 37 -10.58 5.75 -13.29
N ASP A 38 -11.75 6.05 -13.90
CA ASP A 38 -12.73 5.06 -14.37
C ASP A 38 -12.21 4.09 -15.44
N ASP A 39 -11.05 4.38 -16.04
CA ASP A 39 -10.42 3.52 -17.04
C ASP A 39 -9.53 2.42 -16.42
N PHE A 40 -9.52 2.32 -15.10
CA PHE A 40 -8.92 1.22 -14.35
C PHE A 40 -9.98 0.38 -13.66
N ASP A 41 -9.81 -0.93 -13.71
CA ASP A 41 -10.50 -1.85 -12.81
C ASP A 41 -9.81 -1.84 -11.44
N VAL A 42 -10.58 -1.91 -10.37
CA VAL A 42 -10.06 -1.88 -8.99
C VAL A 42 -10.48 -3.13 -8.25
N ALA A 43 -9.52 -3.79 -7.60
CA ALA A 43 -9.77 -4.80 -6.57
C ALA A 43 -9.21 -4.32 -5.24
N LEU A 44 -9.85 -4.66 -4.13
CA LEU A 44 -9.37 -4.38 -2.79
C LEU A 44 -9.43 -5.67 -1.99
N PHE A 45 -8.30 -6.07 -1.41
CA PHE A 45 -8.21 -7.22 -0.50
C PHE A 45 -7.87 -6.76 0.91
N ASP A 46 -8.66 -7.21 1.85
CA ASP A 46 -8.33 -7.13 3.27
C ASP A 46 -7.84 -8.52 3.74
N ASP A 47 -6.52 -8.69 3.77
CA ASP A 47 -5.86 -9.96 4.14
C ASP A 47 -6.20 -10.42 5.58
N ARG A 48 -6.88 -9.58 6.36
CA ARG A 48 -7.44 -9.96 7.66
C ARG A 48 -8.72 -10.77 7.53
N MET A 49 -9.46 -10.58 6.44
CA MET A 49 -10.80 -11.10 6.20
C MET A 49 -10.83 -12.22 5.17
N GLU A 50 -9.93 -12.18 4.20
CA GLU A 50 -9.92 -13.09 3.05
C GLU A 50 -8.50 -13.44 2.63
N GLU A 51 -8.37 -14.51 1.85
CA GLU A 51 -7.09 -14.88 1.23
C GLU A 51 -6.85 -14.05 -0.01
N ILE A 52 -5.60 -13.58 -0.16
CA ILE A 52 -5.19 -12.86 -1.37
C ILE A 52 -5.10 -13.87 -2.52
N SER A 53 -5.86 -13.63 -3.58
CA SER A 53 -5.75 -14.40 -4.82
C SER A 53 -4.60 -13.84 -5.67
N TYR A 54 -3.42 -14.44 -5.54
CA TYR A 54 -2.24 -14.04 -6.31
C TYR A 54 -2.33 -14.36 -7.80
N ASP A 55 -3.25 -15.24 -8.18
CA ASP A 55 -3.45 -15.65 -9.58
C ASP A 55 -4.46 -14.76 -10.32
N ASP A 56 -5.15 -13.88 -9.61
CA ASP A 56 -6.05 -12.90 -10.22
C ASP A 56 -5.23 -11.89 -11.04
N PRO A 57 -5.61 -11.63 -12.30
CA PRO A 57 -4.91 -10.66 -13.13
C PRO A 57 -4.90 -9.28 -12.49
N THR A 58 -3.72 -8.68 -12.39
CA THR A 58 -3.54 -7.29 -11.96
C THR A 58 -2.31 -6.70 -12.63
N ASP A 59 -2.32 -5.40 -12.88
CA ASP A 59 -1.21 -4.69 -13.55
C ASP A 59 -0.36 -3.90 -12.56
N LEU A 60 -0.91 -3.55 -11.40
CA LEU A 60 -0.25 -2.81 -10.33
C LEU A 60 -0.81 -3.24 -8.98
N VAL A 61 0.05 -3.40 -8.00
CA VAL A 61 -0.36 -3.66 -6.61
C VAL A 61 0.09 -2.52 -5.71
N ALA A 62 -0.83 -1.99 -4.90
CA ALA A 62 -0.52 -1.00 -3.88
C ALA A 62 -0.85 -1.55 -2.49
N ILE A 63 0.13 -1.51 -1.60
CA ILE A 63 0.07 -2.11 -0.27
C ILE A 63 0.23 -1.00 0.78
N THR A 64 -0.72 -0.91 1.71
CA THR A 64 -0.55 -0.05 2.88
C THR A 64 0.29 -0.76 3.94
N VAL A 65 1.34 -0.09 4.44
CA VAL A 65 2.28 -0.67 5.40
C VAL A 65 2.20 0.06 6.73
N GLU A 66 1.79 -0.67 7.74
CA GLU A 66 1.85 -0.25 9.15
C GLU A 66 2.96 -1.05 9.84
N THR A 67 3.53 -0.52 10.93
CA THR A 67 4.69 -1.16 11.57
C THR A 67 4.45 -2.62 11.93
N TYR A 68 3.27 -2.93 12.43
CA TYR A 68 2.91 -4.29 12.84
C TYR A 68 2.51 -5.20 11.67
N THR A 69 2.27 -4.66 10.47
CA THR A 69 1.98 -5.44 9.26
C THR A 69 3.16 -5.50 8.27
N ALA A 70 4.27 -4.80 8.55
CA ALA A 70 5.37 -4.62 7.61
C ALA A 70 5.91 -5.94 7.07
N ARG A 71 6.20 -6.91 7.93
CA ARG A 71 6.70 -8.22 7.51
C ARG A 71 5.74 -8.89 6.52
N ARG A 72 4.44 -8.87 6.81
CA ARG A 72 3.43 -9.46 5.92
C ARG A 72 3.31 -8.69 4.61
N ALA A 73 3.39 -7.36 4.65
CA ALA A 73 3.42 -6.52 3.45
C ALA A 73 4.59 -6.89 2.53
N TYR A 74 5.78 -7.12 3.09
CA TYR A 74 6.96 -7.53 2.32
C TYR A 74 6.81 -8.92 1.70
N GLU A 75 6.21 -9.88 2.43
CA GLU A 75 5.89 -11.21 1.90
C GLU A 75 4.94 -11.12 0.71
N ILE A 76 3.87 -10.32 0.83
CA ILE A 76 2.89 -10.10 -0.25
C ILE A 76 3.55 -9.41 -1.44
N GLY A 77 4.29 -8.32 -1.21
CA GLY A 77 4.98 -7.59 -2.27
C GLY A 77 5.94 -8.47 -3.05
N LYS A 78 6.77 -9.26 -2.33
CA LYS A 78 7.72 -10.20 -2.95
C LYS A 78 7.01 -11.24 -3.83
N GLU A 79 5.82 -11.68 -3.44
CA GLU A 79 5.07 -12.66 -4.20
C GLU A 79 4.54 -12.08 -5.52
N TYR A 80 4.08 -10.82 -5.53
CA TYR A 80 3.70 -10.12 -6.76
C TYR A 80 4.91 -9.78 -7.64
N GLN A 81 6.01 -9.34 -7.03
CA GLN A 81 7.26 -9.06 -7.77
C GLN A 81 7.81 -10.29 -8.49
N LYS A 82 7.73 -11.48 -7.89
CA LYS A 82 8.09 -12.75 -8.58
C LYS A 82 7.25 -13.02 -9.84
N ARG A 83 6.05 -12.50 -9.88
CA ARG A 83 5.13 -12.58 -11.02
C ARG A 83 5.34 -11.46 -12.05
N GLY A 84 6.32 -10.57 -11.80
CA GLY A 84 6.60 -9.43 -12.65
C GLY A 84 5.59 -8.29 -12.52
N ILE A 85 4.80 -8.28 -11.44
CA ILE A 85 3.81 -7.25 -11.17
C ILE A 85 4.45 -6.19 -10.27
N PRO A 86 4.49 -4.91 -10.69
CA PRO A 86 5.07 -3.84 -9.91
C PRO A 86 4.28 -3.58 -8.62
N VAL A 87 5.01 -3.27 -7.57
CA VAL A 87 4.47 -3.05 -6.22
C VAL A 87 4.79 -1.64 -5.76
N VAL A 88 3.77 -0.96 -5.26
CA VAL A 88 3.86 0.31 -4.54
C VAL A 88 3.62 0.05 -3.06
N MET A 89 4.48 0.56 -2.19
CA MET A 89 4.26 0.53 -0.75
C MET A 89 4.23 1.94 -0.17
N GLY A 90 3.20 2.20 0.64
CA GLY A 90 2.99 3.47 1.33
C GLY A 90 2.39 3.25 2.71
N GLY A 91 2.00 4.33 3.36
CA GLY A 91 1.40 4.31 4.69
C GLY A 91 2.36 4.75 5.81
N MET A 92 1.92 4.57 7.05
CA MET A 92 2.64 5.11 8.21
C MET A 92 4.07 4.57 8.34
N HIS A 93 4.25 3.26 8.18
CA HIS A 93 5.57 2.64 8.31
C HIS A 93 6.51 3.10 7.18
N ALA A 94 6.02 3.16 5.95
CA ALA A 94 6.78 3.66 4.81
C ALA A 94 7.20 5.12 4.98
N THR A 95 6.39 5.92 5.66
CA THR A 95 6.70 7.33 5.98
C THR A 95 7.75 7.46 7.08
N LEU A 96 7.72 6.59 8.09
CA LEU A 96 8.63 6.63 9.24
C LEU A 96 9.96 5.92 9.00
N LEU A 97 9.95 4.82 8.24
CA LEU A 97 11.12 3.98 7.95
C LEU A 97 11.28 3.76 6.44
N PRO A 98 11.43 4.84 5.65
CA PRO A 98 11.43 4.77 4.19
C PRO A 98 12.56 3.90 3.63
N ASP A 99 13.74 3.93 4.23
CA ASP A 99 14.91 3.19 3.74
C ASP A 99 14.67 1.67 3.85
N GLU A 100 14.02 1.21 4.92
CA GLU A 100 13.65 -0.19 5.10
C GLU A 100 12.64 -0.62 4.04
N VAL A 101 11.54 0.16 3.88
CA VAL A 101 10.48 -0.21 2.95
C VAL A 101 10.95 -0.17 1.50
N ALA A 102 11.87 0.74 1.16
CA ALA A 102 12.44 0.84 -0.19
C ALA A 102 13.16 -0.43 -0.66
N GLU A 103 13.67 -1.25 0.26
CA GLU A 103 14.30 -2.53 -0.07
C GLU A 103 13.30 -3.61 -0.51
N HIS A 104 12.00 -3.39 -0.26
CA HIS A 104 10.94 -4.38 -0.46
C HIS A 104 9.90 -3.99 -1.51
N THR A 105 10.05 -2.84 -2.16
CA THR A 105 9.06 -2.31 -3.11
C THR A 105 9.70 -1.80 -4.40
N ASP A 106 8.94 -1.76 -5.48
CA ASP A 106 9.38 -1.14 -6.74
C ASP A 106 9.23 0.38 -6.70
N THR A 107 8.22 0.85 -5.98
CA THR A 107 7.93 2.27 -5.77
C THR A 107 7.55 2.52 -4.31
N LEU A 108 8.27 3.43 -3.68
CA LEU A 108 7.99 3.90 -2.33
C LEU A 108 7.11 5.15 -2.38
N TYR A 109 6.09 5.20 -1.52
CA TYR A 109 5.28 6.39 -1.29
C TYR A 109 5.45 6.90 0.15
N ILE A 110 5.81 8.18 0.32
CA ILE A 110 6.01 8.83 1.61
C ILE A 110 4.98 9.94 1.82
N GLY A 111 4.31 9.95 2.97
CA GLY A 111 3.26 10.91 3.33
C GLY A 111 1.87 10.47 2.87
N ASP A 112 0.90 11.40 2.92
CA ASP A 112 -0.48 11.12 2.51
C ASP A 112 -0.58 10.97 0.99
N ALA A 113 -1.09 9.83 0.55
CA ALA A 113 -1.06 9.45 -0.85
C ALA A 113 -2.02 10.25 -1.73
N GLU A 114 -3.06 10.85 -1.16
CA GLU A 114 -4.13 11.54 -1.87
C GLU A 114 -3.62 12.66 -2.79
N PHE A 115 -2.50 13.27 -2.46
CA PHE A 115 -1.97 14.41 -3.23
C PHE A 115 -1.23 14.02 -4.51
N GLU A 116 -0.61 12.85 -4.54
CA GLU A 116 0.22 12.41 -5.69
C GLU A 116 -0.28 11.10 -6.32
N TRP A 117 -1.36 10.52 -5.77
CA TRP A 117 -1.87 9.23 -6.23
C TRP A 117 -2.23 9.22 -7.71
N GLN A 118 -2.95 10.24 -8.18
CA GLN A 118 -3.32 10.35 -9.59
C GLN A 118 -2.10 10.54 -10.50
N ASN A 119 -1.09 11.28 -10.04
CA ASN A 119 0.16 11.45 -10.80
C ASN A 119 0.93 10.12 -10.88
N LEU A 120 0.96 9.34 -9.80
CA LEU A 120 1.55 8.00 -9.80
C LEU A 120 0.86 7.10 -10.83
N LEU A 121 -0.47 7.09 -10.84
CA LEU A 121 -1.25 6.27 -11.77
C LEU A 121 -1.06 6.71 -13.22
N ALA A 122 -0.98 8.02 -13.47
CA ALA A 122 -0.67 8.55 -14.80
C ALA A 122 0.73 8.16 -15.26
N ASP A 123 1.72 8.26 -14.38
CA ASP A 123 3.10 7.82 -14.64
C ASP A 123 3.14 6.30 -14.91
N PHE A 124 2.42 5.50 -14.11
CA PHE A 124 2.31 4.05 -14.32
C PHE A 124 1.72 3.72 -15.70
N LYS A 125 0.60 4.33 -16.06
CA LYS A 125 -0.06 4.14 -17.36
C LYS A 125 0.87 4.46 -18.55
N ASN A 126 1.75 5.44 -18.37
CA ASN A 126 2.72 5.86 -19.39
C ASN A 126 4.06 5.09 -19.32
N GLY A 127 4.19 4.09 -18.45
CA GLY A 127 5.44 3.35 -18.26
C GLY A 127 6.59 4.19 -17.67
N LYS A 128 6.25 5.25 -16.93
CA LYS A 128 7.20 6.22 -16.34
C LYS A 128 7.12 6.29 -14.82
N MET A 129 6.62 5.24 -14.17
CA MET A 129 6.49 5.20 -12.72
C MET A 129 7.86 5.42 -12.05
N LYS A 130 7.90 6.34 -11.10
CA LYS A 130 9.12 6.71 -10.37
C LYS A 130 9.38 5.73 -9.23
N LYS A 131 10.62 5.64 -8.78
CA LYS A 131 10.99 4.85 -7.59
C LYS A 131 10.46 5.46 -6.29
N LEU A 132 10.21 6.77 -6.27
CA LEU A 132 9.76 7.50 -5.09
C LEU A 132 8.72 8.56 -5.46
N TYR A 133 7.61 8.54 -4.73
CA TYR A 133 6.66 9.64 -4.62
C TYR A 133 6.64 10.13 -3.19
N LYS A 134 6.60 11.43 -2.98
CA LYS A 134 6.67 12.02 -1.66
C LYS A 134 5.82 13.28 -1.56
N THR A 135 5.03 13.36 -0.50
CA THR A 135 4.36 14.59 -0.08
C THR A 135 4.82 15.00 1.31
N THR A 136 4.60 16.26 1.68
CA THR A 136 4.83 16.74 3.05
C THR A 136 3.59 16.58 3.93
N ALA A 137 2.43 16.37 3.34
CA ALA A 137 1.20 16.08 4.06
C ALA A 137 1.30 14.70 4.73
N GLY A 138 0.80 14.58 5.94
CA GLY A 138 0.88 13.35 6.75
C GLY A 138 2.28 13.01 7.27
N VAL A 139 3.33 13.75 6.89
CA VAL A 139 4.68 13.55 7.43
C VAL A 139 4.81 14.33 8.74
N PRO A 140 5.12 13.67 9.88
CA PRO A 140 5.35 14.36 11.14
C PRO A 140 6.45 15.42 11.01
N GLN A 141 6.13 16.67 11.37
CA GLN A 141 7.10 17.76 11.35
C GLN A 141 7.67 17.95 12.75
N PRO A 142 9.00 17.88 12.94
CA PRO A 142 9.61 18.14 14.23
C PRO A 142 9.23 19.54 14.75
N GLY A 143 8.77 19.62 16.01
CA GLY A 143 8.45 20.88 16.67
C GLY A 143 7.07 21.48 16.39
N THR A 144 6.22 20.81 15.59
CA THR A 144 4.86 21.30 15.32
C THR A 144 3.83 20.97 16.40
N PHE A 145 4.18 20.10 17.34
CA PHE A 145 3.31 19.77 18.49
C PHE A 145 3.45 20.81 19.57
N THR A 146 2.62 21.85 19.56
CA THR A 146 2.42 22.71 20.72
C THR A 146 1.61 21.95 21.75
N ARG A 147 2.16 21.80 22.98
CA ARG A 147 1.36 21.35 24.12
C ARG A 147 0.25 22.38 24.34
N ARG A 148 -1.00 21.97 24.24
CA ARG A 148 -2.13 22.70 24.78
C ARG A 148 -2.30 22.35 26.24
#